data_78c3ba9174e633926b867a965c9da510
#
_entry.id   78c3ba9174e633926b867a965c9da510
#
_cell.length_a   1.000
_cell.length_b   1.000
_cell.length_c   1.000
_cell.angle_alpha   90.00
_cell.angle_beta   90.00
_cell.angle_gamma   90.00
#
_symmetry.space_group_name_H-M   'P 1'
#
loop_
_entity.id
_entity.type
_entity.pdbx_description
1 polymer ?
#
loop_
_entity_poly.entity_id
_entity_poly.type
_entity_poly.pdbx_seq_one_letter_code
_entity_poly.pdbx_strand_id
1 'polypeptide(L)'
;MYIIVAPIQIKEGYSELFIEAMLEDAKGSVNNEPGCLRFDVIQDGADANRIWLYEIYVDEAAFKAHLEAPHFIKWRDTVKDWFDEGPKGAGAGSFNIWPPDNEW
;
A
#
# COMPACT_ATOMS: atom_id res chain seq x y z
N MET A 1 -12.74 5.83 8.81
CA MET A 1 -11.65 5.61 7.84
C MET A 1 -10.97 4.26 8.12
N TYR A 2 -10.66 3.54 7.07
CA TYR A 2 -9.94 2.27 7.14
C TYR A 2 -8.50 2.50 6.68
N ILE A 3 -7.53 2.21 7.53
CA ILE A 3 -6.13 2.60 7.35
C ILE A 3 -5.26 1.35 7.18
N ILE A 4 -4.39 1.36 6.19
CA ILE A 4 -3.34 0.36 6.04
C ILE A 4 -2.00 1.05 6.32
N VAL A 5 -1.24 0.47 7.23
CA VAL A 5 0.15 0.84 7.50
C VAL A 5 0.96 -0.43 7.34
N ALA A 6 1.67 -0.55 6.23
CA ALA A 6 2.34 -1.80 5.88
C ALA A 6 3.83 -1.61 5.69
N PRO A 7 4.68 -2.28 6.50
CA PRO A 7 6.11 -2.37 6.23
C PRO A 7 6.36 -3.49 5.21
N ILE A 8 7.18 -3.20 4.23
CA ILE A 8 7.57 -4.15 3.19
C ILE A 8 9.09 -4.20 3.10
N GLN A 9 9.66 -5.39 3.26
CA GLN A 9 11.08 -5.59 3.04
C GLN A 9 11.29 -6.23 1.68
N ILE A 10 12.14 -5.62 0.86
CA ILE A 10 12.40 -6.01 -0.52
C ILE A 10 13.77 -6.66 -0.61
N LYS A 11 13.91 -7.68 -1.44
CA LYS A 11 15.19 -8.32 -1.72
C LYS A 11 16.17 -7.30 -2.31
N GLU A 12 17.42 -7.39 -1.91
CA GLU A 12 18.47 -6.55 -2.44
C GLU A 12 18.54 -6.65 -3.97
N GLY A 13 18.66 -5.50 -4.62
CA GLY A 13 18.69 -5.40 -6.07
C GLY A 13 17.33 -5.20 -6.73
N TYR A 14 16.22 -5.29 -5.98
CA TYR A 14 14.87 -5.18 -6.53
C TYR A 14 14.13 -3.93 -6.12
N SER A 15 14.71 -3.06 -5.29
CA SER A 15 13.99 -1.89 -4.76
C SER A 15 13.51 -0.92 -5.84
N GLU A 16 14.33 -0.64 -6.86
CA GLU A 16 13.94 0.27 -7.92
C GLU A 16 12.77 -0.27 -8.75
N LEU A 17 12.83 -1.55 -9.12
CA LEU A 17 11.75 -2.22 -9.85
C LEU A 17 10.47 -2.29 -9.01
N PHE A 18 10.61 -2.57 -7.73
CA PHE A 18 9.49 -2.61 -6.80
C PHE A 18 8.82 -1.23 -6.70
N ILE A 19 9.61 -0.18 -6.50
CA ILE A 19 9.08 1.17 -6.39
C ILE A 19 8.32 1.57 -7.66
N GLU A 20 8.87 1.29 -8.83
CA GLU A 20 8.20 1.57 -10.09
C GLU A 20 6.83 0.89 -10.18
N ALA A 21 6.77 -0.40 -9.86
CA ALA A 21 5.51 -1.15 -9.86
C ALA A 21 4.54 -0.63 -8.79
N MET A 22 5.04 -0.28 -7.61
CA MET A 22 4.24 0.23 -6.51
C MET A 22 3.62 1.58 -6.82
N LEU A 23 4.37 2.47 -7.47
CA LEU A 23 3.85 3.77 -7.86
C LEU A 23 2.73 3.65 -8.88
N GLU A 24 2.79 2.68 -9.78
CA GLU A 24 1.72 2.42 -10.74
C GLU A 24 0.43 1.99 -10.03
N ASP A 25 0.53 1.10 -9.04
CA ASP A 25 -0.62 0.70 -8.23
C ASP A 25 -1.15 1.86 -7.38
N ALA A 26 -0.28 2.61 -6.73
CA ALA A 26 -0.68 3.74 -5.89
C ALA A 26 -1.44 4.80 -6.71
N LYS A 27 -0.92 5.17 -7.87
CA LYS A 27 -1.57 6.13 -8.76
C LYS A 27 -2.90 5.61 -9.29
N GLY A 28 -2.95 4.34 -9.69
CA GLY A 28 -4.18 3.69 -10.12
C GLY A 28 -5.25 3.70 -9.02
N SER A 29 -4.84 3.43 -7.80
CA SER A 29 -5.74 3.42 -6.65
C SER A 29 -6.37 4.79 -6.40
N VAL A 30 -5.55 5.82 -6.29
CA VAL A 30 -6.04 7.18 -6.01
C VAL A 30 -6.86 7.72 -7.17
N ASN A 31 -6.47 7.46 -8.40
CA ASN A 31 -7.11 8.03 -9.59
C ASN A 31 -8.39 7.30 -10.00
N ASN A 32 -8.51 6.00 -9.72
CA ASN A 32 -9.59 5.17 -10.25
C ASN A 32 -10.52 4.58 -9.20
N GLU A 33 -10.15 4.61 -7.91
CA GLU A 33 -10.97 4.05 -6.84
C GLU A 33 -11.58 5.19 -6.01
N PRO A 34 -12.89 5.42 -6.09
CA PRO A 34 -13.52 6.51 -5.33
C PRO A 34 -13.33 6.38 -3.81
N GLY A 35 -13.20 5.15 -3.32
CA GLY A 35 -13.02 4.90 -1.89
C GLY A 35 -11.59 4.97 -1.40
N CYS A 36 -10.60 5.11 -2.29
CA CYS A 36 -9.20 5.29 -1.91
C CYS A 36 -8.86 6.78 -1.82
N LEU A 37 -8.68 7.28 -0.61
CA LEU A 37 -8.49 8.71 -0.36
C LEU A 37 -7.02 9.11 -0.37
N ARG A 38 -6.13 8.17 -0.03
CA ARG A 38 -4.70 8.45 0.06
C ARG A 38 -3.92 7.15 -0.10
N PHE A 39 -2.77 7.22 -0.75
CA PHE A 39 -1.88 6.09 -0.90
C PHE A 39 -0.44 6.62 -0.97
N ASP A 40 0.27 6.57 0.16
CA ASP A 40 1.66 7.01 0.25
C ASP A 40 2.60 5.83 0.10
N VAL A 41 3.65 6.03 -0.68
CA VAL A 41 4.75 5.07 -0.82
C VAL A 41 5.99 5.75 -0.25
N ILE A 42 6.50 5.20 0.86
CA ILE A 42 7.54 5.84 1.67
C ILE A 42 8.76 4.93 1.71
N GLN A 43 9.92 5.46 1.35
CA GLN A 43 11.17 4.71 1.47
C GLN A 43 11.81 5.02 2.83
N ASP A 44 12.22 3.96 3.54
CA ASP A 44 12.86 4.08 4.83
C ASP A 44 14.18 4.86 4.71
N GLY A 45 14.45 5.74 5.67
CA GLY A 45 15.65 6.58 5.65
C GLY A 45 16.94 5.81 5.96
N ALA A 46 16.84 4.65 6.62
CA ALA A 46 17.99 3.84 7.00
C ALA A 46 18.21 2.62 6.09
N ASP A 47 17.17 2.19 5.36
CA ASP A 47 17.24 1.00 4.51
C ASP A 47 16.44 1.23 3.23
N ALA A 48 17.14 1.38 2.11
CA ALA A 48 16.51 1.62 0.81
C ALA A 48 15.62 0.45 0.34
N ASN A 49 15.80 -0.75 0.91
CA ASN A 49 15.00 -1.93 0.60
C ASN A 49 13.76 -2.05 1.48
N ARG A 50 13.52 -1.08 2.35
CA ARG A 50 12.34 -1.04 3.20
C ARG A 50 11.40 0.05 2.75
N ILE A 51 10.17 -0.35 2.44
CA ILE A 51 9.11 0.56 1.99
C ILE A 51 7.97 0.52 3.01
N TRP A 52 7.43 1.68 3.32
CA TRP A 52 6.24 1.81 4.13
C TRP A 52 5.10 2.26 3.24
N LEU A 53 3.95 1.58 3.34
CA LEU A 53 2.73 2.02 2.70
C LEU A 53 1.81 2.65 3.74
N TYR A 54 1.22 3.79 3.40
CA TYR A 54 0.19 4.43 4.20
C TYR A 54 -1.00 4.69 3.30
N GLU A 55 -2.06 3.92 3.50
CA GLU A 55 -3.23 3.93 2.64
C GLU A 55 -4.47 4.26 3.46
N ILE A 56 -5.34 5.12 2.93
CA ILE A 56 -6.58 5.51 3.58
C ILE A 56 -7.75 5.21 2.66
N TYR A 57 -8.69 4.41 3.16
CA TYR A 57 -9.94 4.07 2.46
C TYR A 57 -11.13 4.59 3.26
N VAL A 58 -12.23 4.91 2.57
CA VAL A 58 -13.44 5.41 3.23
C VAL A 58 -14.00 4.37 4.23
N ASP A 59 -13.87 3.08 3.93
CA ASP A 59 -14.29 1.98 4.79
C ASP A 59 -13.58 0.68 4.38
N GLU A 60 -13.85 -0.40 5.11
CA GLU A 60 -13.28 -1.70 4.81
C GLU A 60 -13.74 -2.26 3.46
N ALA A 61 -14.99 -1.98 3.06
CA ALA A 61 -15.51 -2.43 1.76
C ALA A 61 -14.72 -1.81 0.61
N ALA A 62 -14.31 -0.55 0.73
CA ALA A 62 -13.47 0.10 -0.28
C ALA A 62 -12.09 -0.54 -0.38
N PHE A 63 -11.51 -0.96 0.74
CA PHE A 63 -10.26 -1.70 0.73
C PHE A 63 -10.41 -3.06 0.07
N LYS A 64 -11.49 -3.78 0.36
CA LYS A 64 -11.76 -5.07 -0.28
C LYS A 64 -11.93 -4.92 -1.80
N ALA A 65 -12.59 -3.85 -2.24
CA ALA A 65 -12.70 -3.54 -3.66
C ALA A 65 -11.34 -3.26 -4.29
N HIS A 66 -10.44 -2.60 -3.56
CA HIS A 66 -9.06 -2.37 -4.01
C HIS A 66 -8.33 -3.69 -4.31
N LEU A 67 -8.52 -4.72 -3.50
CA LEU A 67 -7.88 -6.02 -3.69
C LEU A 67 -8.33 -6.74 -4.96
N GLU A 68 -9.43 -6.33 -5.57
CA GLU A 68 -9.94 -6.87 -6.83
C GLU A 68 -9.69 -5.97 -8.03
N ALA A 69 -9.08 -4.80 -7.81
CA ALA A 69 -8.82 -3.85 -8.88
C ALA A 69 -7.70 -4.32 -9.81
N PRO A 70 -7.79 -4.03 -11.13
CA PRO A 70 -6.77 -4.48 -12.08
C PRO A 70 -5.36 -4.01 -11.75
N HIS A 71 -5.20 -2.78 -11.27
CA HIS A 71 -3.89 -2.22 -10.91
C HIS A 71 -3.29 -2.92 -9.70
N PHE A 72 -4.11 -3.34 -8.72
CA PHE A 72 -3.63 -4.11 -7.57
C PHE A 72 -3.20 -5.52 -7.99
N ILE A 73 -4.02 -6.19 -8.79
CA ILE A 73 -3.72 -7.56 -9.26
C ILE A 73 -2.43 -7.57 -10.08
N LYS A 74 -2.25 -6.59 -10.96
CA LYS A 74 -1.02 -6.44 -11.73
C LYS A 74 0.20 -6.25 -10.83
N TRP A 75 0.09 -5.36 -9.83
CA TRP A 75 1.15 -5.14 -8.85
C TRP A 75 1.49 -6.43 -8.11
N ARG A 76 0.48 -7.09 -7.55
CA ARG A 76 0.65 -8.33 -6.78
C ARG A 76 1.41 -9.39 -7.59
N ASP A 77 1.00 -9.60 -8.83
CA ASP A 77 1.61 -10.62 -9.68
C ASP A 77 3.01 -10.23 -10.16
N THR A 78 3.27 -8.94 -10.29
CA THR A 78 4.58 -8.43 -10.71
C THR A 78 5.62 -8.57 -9.60
N VAL A 79 5.27 -8.26 -8.36
CA VAL A 79 6.24 -8.14 -7.25
C VAL A 79 6.35 -9.37 -6.37
N LYS A 80 5.56 -10.40 -6.59
CA LYS A 80 5.40 -11.54 -5.67
C LYS A 80 6.71 -12.22 -5.28
N ASP A 81 7.73 -12.21 -6.14
CA ASP A 81 9.01 -12.87 -5.88
C ASP A 81 10.10 -11.91 -5.37
N TRP A 82 9.76 -10.64 -5.15
CA TRP A 82 10.72 -9.62 -4.76
C TRP A 82 10.72 -9.31 -3.25
N PHE A 83 9.85 -9.93 -2.49
CA PHE A 83 9.81 -9.75 -1.04
C PHE A 83 10.90 -10.55 -0.35
N ASP A 84 11.56 -9.92 0.63
CA ASP A 84 12.44 -10.60 1.56
C ASP A 84 11.60 -10.91 2.81
N GLU A 85 11.41 -12.17 3.12
CA GLU A 85 10.63 -12.69 4.26
C GLU A 85 9.14 -12.34 4.27
N GLY A 86 8.62 -11.70 3.23
CA GLY A 86 7.21 -11.33 3.16
C GLY A 86 6.80 -10.18 4.09
N PRO A 87 5.72 -9.50 3.77
CA PRO A 87 5.24 -8.37 4.56
C PRO A 87 4.54 -8.88 5.82
N LYS A 88 5.21 -8.78 6.94
CA LYS A 88 4.62 -9.13 8.24
C LYS A 88 3.69 -8.00 8.68
N GLY A 89 2.47 -8.35 9.03
CA GLY A 89 1.48 -7.39 9.50
C GLY A 89 0.75 -6.61 8.40
N ALA A 90 1.13 -6.81 7.14
CA ALA A 90 0.40 -6.22 6.03
C ALA A 90 -0.86 -7.04 5.75
N GLY A 91 -2.02 -6.51 5.92
CA GLY A 91 -3.25 -7.20 5.61
C GLY A 91 -4.35 -7.05 6.64
N ALA A 92 -4.02 -6.63 7.83
CA ALA A 92 -5.01 -6.22 8.82
C ALA A 92 -5.16 -4.71 8.74
N GLY A 93 -6.36 -4.24 8.46
CA GLY A 93 -6.66 -2.81 8.47
C GLY A 93 -6.65 -2.25 9.88
N SER A 94 -6.44 -0.97 9.97
CA SER A 94 -6.40 -0.23 11.21
C SER A 94 -7.37 0.94 11.17
N PHE A 95 -7.67 1.51 12.32
CA PHE A 95 -8.61 2.61 12.42
C PHE A 95 -7.93 3.78 13.10
N ASN A 96 -8.12 4.98 12.55
CA ASN A 96 -7.56 6.17 13.15
C ASN A 96 -8.35 6.55 14.39
N ILE A 97 -7.64 6.84 15.48
CA ILE A 97 -8.26 7.27 16.73
C ILE A 97 -8.32 8.80 16.81
N TRP A 98 -7.29 9.46 16.29
CA TRP A 98 -7.16 10.90 16.32
C TRP A 98 -6.43 11.40 15.07
N PRO A 99 -6.88 12.44 14.37
CA PRO A 99 -8.14 13.16 14.64
C PRO A 99 -9.37 12.32 14.28
N PRO A 100 -10.57 12.65 14.80
CA PRO A 100 -11.81 11.93 14.43
C PRO A 100 -12.08 12.04 12.93
N ASP A 101 -12.76 11.05 12.36
CA ASP A 101 -13.00 10.98 10.91
C ASP A 101 -13.67 12.23 10.33
N ASN A 102 -14.53 12.90 11.10
CA ASN A 102 -15.21 14.11 10.66
C ASN A 102 -14.33 15.37 10.66
N GLU A 103 -13.09 15.25 11.09
CA GLU A 103 -12.12 16.36 11.13
C GLU A 103 -10.96 16.17 10.15
N TRP A 104 -11.08 15.23 9.28
CA TRP A 104 -10.03 14.96 8.28
C TRP A 104 -10.08 15.95 7.11
#